data_a9ad92205e0e49f0a2ec1342dda6b0f2
#
_entry.id   a9ad92205e0e49f0a2ec1342dda6b0f2
#
_cell.length_a   1.000
_cell.length_b   1.000
_cell.length_c   1.000
_cell.angle_alpha   90.00
_cell.angle_beta   90.00
_cell.angle_gamma   90.00
#
_symmetry.space_group_name_H-M   'P 1'
#
loop_
_entity.id
_entity.type
_entity.pdbx_description
1 polymer ?
#
loop_
_entity_poly.entity_id
_entity_poly.type
_entity_poly.pdbx_seq_one_letter_code
_entity_poly.pdbx_strand_id
1 'polypeptide(L)'
;IKLLWKRGVRQIDWLDDDFLWDRERTLHLLKRITEEVPDLEWISNNGLIAAAIDEEIMEWMFRSGLKAVKVGIESGNDAMLKKIKKPTSKRKLMMASALFKKYPKVFFSGNFIVGFPNETFGEMMDSYEFAKSLEWDWASFYVCQPLVGTEMFSIFRELGDDRVDSQRTQKALNPGRLKQRGEFNAQFDTAEDNGLLTGKDIFNLPRDQIPSLEQLNEIWFTFNLDINFLKNPNFGPKGNLEKIARWFESIYAGYPFDASMAAALSKSYKMMGQREGSIHYKNRFDEILNESGYWQNRVKEFPEILEMAEY
;
A
#
# COMPACT_ATOMS: atom_id res chain seq x y z
N ILE A 1 -10.20 -19.77 17.94
CA ILE A 1 -10.97 -18.51 17.96
C ILE A 1 -11.88 -18.48 19.18
N LYS A 2 -12.79 -19.44 19.42
CA LYS A 2 -13.73 -19.47 20.57
C LYS A 2 -13.06 -19.26 21.93
N LEU A 3 -11.92 -19.90 22.17
CA LEU A 3 -11.19 -19.74 23.41
C LEU A 3 -10.68 -18.30 23.62
N LEU A 4 -10.16 -17.68 22.56
CA LEU A 4 -9.72 -16.29 22.56
C LEU A 4 -10.89 -15.33 22.74
N TRP A 5 -12.00 -15.57 22.04
CA TRP A 5 -13.23 -14.80 22.16
C TRP A 5 -13.82 -14.84 23.59
N LYS A 6 -13.85 -16.02 24.22
CA LYS A 6 -14.25 -16.16 25.62
C LYS A 6 -13.35 -15.42 26.60
N ARG A 7 -12.09 -15.17 26.24
CA ARG A 7 -11.11 -14.36 26.99
C ARG A 7 -11.18 -12.86 26.68
N GLY A 8 -12.16 -12.42 25.90
CA GLY A 8 -12.38 -11.01 25.60
C GLY A 8 -11.73 -10.53 24.29
N VAL A 9 -11.05 -11.38 23.53
CA VAL A 9 -10.51 -10.98 22.20
C VAL A 9 -11.68 -10.72 21.25
N ARG A 10 -11.68 -9.58 20.58
CA ARG A 10 -12.70 -9.16 19.62
C ARG A 10 -12.15 -8.85 18.23
N GLN A 11 -10.82 -8.75 18.10
CA GLN A 11 -10.16 -8.48 16.83
C GLN A 11 -9.06 -9.49 16.59
N ILE A 12 -8.97 -10.00 15.37
CA ILE A 12 -7.93 -10.93 14.93
C ILE A 12 -7.39 -10.55 13.57
N ASP A 13 -6.13 -10.87 13.32
CA ASP A 13 -5.49 -10.81 12.01
C ASP A 13 -5.19 -12.23 11.53
N TRP A 14 -5.70 -12.59 10.34
CA TRP A 14 -5.38 -13.86 9.71
C TRP A 14 -4.00 -13.82 9.07
N LEU A 15 -3.13 -14.68 9.54
CA LEU A 15 -1.77 -14.87 9.01
C LEU A 15 -1.64 -16.17 8.20
N ASP A 16 -2.75 -16.74 7.76
CA ASP A 16 -2.78 -17.95 6.91
C ASP A 16 -2.16 -17.60 5.54
N ASP A 17 -1.36 -18.49 4.98
CA ASP A 17 -0.70 -18.29 3.68
C ASP A 17 -1.70 -18.22 2.54
N ASP A 18 -2.78 -19.03 2.60
CA ASP A 18 -3.91 -18.94 1.69
C ASP A 18 -5.21 -19.35 2.39
N PHE A 19 -5.85 -18.36 3.01
CA PHE A 19 -7.12 -18.53 3.70
C PHE A 19 -8.23 -19.08 2.79
N LEU A 20 -8.17 -18.79 1.49
CA LEU A 20 -9.19 -19.14 0.50
C LEU A 20 -8.89 -20.43 -0.29
N TRP A 21 -7.81 -21.13 0.05
CA TRP A 21 -7.34 -22.31 -0.69
C TRP A 21 -8.42 -23.38 -0.88
N ASP A 22 -9.20 -23.68 0.15
CA ASP A 22 -10.30 -24.61 0.11
C ASP A 22 -11.62 -23.88 0.37
N ARG A 23 -12.41 -23.76 -0.68
CA ARG A 23 -13.67 -23.00 -0.67
C ARG A 23 -14.67 -23.53 0.36
N GLU A 24 -14.85 -24.86 0.44
CA GLU A 24 -15.82 -25.48 1.35
C GLU A 24 -15.40 -25.30 2.81
N ARG A 25 -14.13 -25.54 3.11
CA ARG A 25 -13.54 -25.25 4.44
C ARG A 25 -13.73 -23.78 4.81
N THR A 26 -13.46 -22.87 3.88
CA THR A 26 -13.57 -21.42 4.12
C THR A 26 -15.01 -21.04 4.45
N LEU A 27 -15.97 -21.45 3.64
CA LEU A 27 -17.39 -21.17 3.88
C LEU A 27 -17.86 -21.76 5.21
N HIS A 28 -17.49 -23.01 5.50
CA HIS A 28 -17.82 -23.64 6.78
C HIS A 28 -17.24 -22.85 7.97
N LEU A 29 -16.00 -22.43 7.88
CA LEU A 29 -15.35 -21.63 8.93
C LEU A 29 -16.03 -20.27 9.13
N LEU A 30 -16.30 -19.53 8.05
CA LEU A 30 -16.95 -18.22 8.09
C LEU A 30 -18.37 -18.29 8.67
N LYS A 31 -19.16 -19.30 8.29
CA LYS A 31 -20.49 -19.56 8.86
C LYS A 31 -20.39 -19.80 10.37
N ARG A 32 -19.48 -20.67 10.79
CA ARG A 32 -19.27 -20.94 12.24
C ARG A 32 -18.79 -19.72 13.01
N ILE A 33 -17.92 -18.88 12.43
CA ILE A 33 -17.51 -17.62 13.06
C ILE A 33 -18.73 -16.74 13.29
N THR A 34 -19.59 -16.58 12.30
CA THR A 34 -20.79 -15.76 12.40
C THR A 34 -21.74 -16.24 13.50
N GLU A 35 -21.89 -17.56 13.64
CA GLU A 35 -22.83 -18.17 14.60
C GLU A 35 -22.27 -18.26 16.03
N GLU A 36 -20.98 -18.59 16.16
CA GLU A 36 -20.40 -19.04 17.42
C GLU A 36 -19.54 -17.98 18.13
N VAL A 37 -19.10 -16.94 17.42
CA VAL A 37 -18.29 -15.84 17.95
C VAL A 37 -18.79 -14.49 17.42
N PRO A 38 -20.02 -14.10 17.76
CA PRO A 38 -20.58 -12.82 17.35
C PRO A 38 -19.69 -11.66 17.82
N ASP A 39 -19.74 -10.54 17.12
CA ASP A 39 -18.94 -9.33 17.36
C ASP A 39 -17.42 -9.53 17.17
N LEU A 40 -16.98 -10.64 16.61
CA LEU A 40 -15.60 -10.78 16.18
C LEU A 40 -15.37 -9.91 14.93
N GLU A 41 -14.34 -9.10 14.98
CA GLU A 41 -13.82 -8.37 13.84
C GLU A 41 -12.52 -9.02 13.35
N TRP A 42 -12.33 -9.08 12.04
CA TRP A 42 -11.11 -9.65 11.52
C TRP A 42 -10.59 -8.95 10.27
N ILE A 43 -9.29 -9.05 10.08
CA ILE A 43 -8.57 -8.53 8.92
C ILE A 43 -7.70 -9.63 8.33
N SER A 44 -7.24 -9.45 7.09
CA SER A 44 -6.24 -10.30 6.45
C SER A 44 -5.13 -9.45 5.86
N ASN A 45 -4.08 -9.22 6.65
CA ASN A 45 -2.91 -8.45 6.24
C ASN A 45 -1.90 -9.30 5.43
N ASN A 46 -1.92 -10.62 5.58
CA ASN A 46 -1.04 -11.50 4.82
C ASN A 46 -1.41 -11.58 3.32
N GLY A 47 -2.61 -11.12 3.00
CA GLY A 47 -3.11 -11.04 1.64
C GLY A 47 -4.06 -12.19 1.29
N LEU A 48 -4.98 -11.90 0.38
CA LEU A 48 -5.90 -12.88 -0.18
C LEU A 48 -5.75 -12.92 -1.70
N ILE A 49 -6.03 -14.08 -2.27
CA ILE A 49 -6.12 -14.24 -3.73
C ILE A 49 -7.49 -13.76 -4.19
N ALA A 50 -7.57 -12.53 -4.69
CA ALA A 50 -8.84 -11.92 -5.12
C ALA A 50 -9.64 -12.78 -6.12
N ALA A 51 -8.96 -13.55 -6.95
CA ALA A 51 -9.59 -14.44 -7.93
C ALA A 51 -10.41 -15.61 -7.29
N ALA A 52 -10.18 -15.89 -6.00
CA ALA A 52 -10.92 -16.91 -5.24
C ALA A 52 -12.14 -16.31 -4.51
N ILE A 53 -12.34 -14.99 -4.56
CA ILE A 53 -13.45 -14.32 -3.88
C ILE A 53 -14.63 -14.19 -4.85
N ASP A 54 -15.66 -14.99 -4.64
CA ASP A 54 -16.97 -14.86 -5.31
C ASP A 54 -17.98 -14.13 -4.40
N GLU A 55 -19.22 -13.94 -4.88
CA GLU A 55 -20.27 -13.25 -4.12
C GLU A 55 -20.61 -13.95 -2.81
N GLU A 56 -20.66 -15.29 -2.79
CA GLU A 56 -20.98 -16.05 -1.59
C GLU A 56 -19.85 -15.95 -0.55
N ILE A 57 -18.61 -16.12 -0.97
CA ILE A 57 -17.43 -15.96 -0.11
C ILE A 57 -17.41 -14.56 0.48
N MET A 58 -17.58 -13.52 -0.35
CA MET A 58 -17.53 -12.13 0.12
C MET A 58 -18.65 -11.82 1.11
N GLU A 59 -19.85 -12.31 0.87
CA GLU A 59 -20.98 -12.14 1.78
C GLU A 59 -20.70 -12.78 3.15
N TRP A 60 -20.18 -14.02 3.20
CA TRP A 60 -19.84 -14.66 4.45
C TRP A 60 -18.61 -14.04 5.14
N MET A 61 -17.63 -13.57 4.38
CA MET A 61 -16.53 -12.78 4.93
C MET A 61 -17.07 -11.53 5.65
N PHE A 62 -17.96 -10.80 5.01
CA PHE A 62 -18.57 -9.61 5.58
C PHE A 62 -19.41 -9.93 6.83
N ARG A 63 -20.28 -10.93 6.77
CA ARG A 63 -21.12 -11.37 7.92
C ARG A 63 -20.31 -11.86 9.10
N SER A 64 -19.19 -12.51 8.85
CA SER A 64 -18.28 -13.00 9.91
C SER A 64 -17.41 -11.92 10.53
N GLY A 65 -17.58 -10.63 10.14
CA GLY A 65 -16.93 -9.49 10.76
C GLY A 65 -15.69 -8.98 10.05
N LEU A 66 -15.52 -9.25 8.75
CA LEU A 66 -14.42 -8.69 7.94
C LEU A 66 -14.39 -7.16 8.00
N LYS A 67 -13.22 -6.59 8.31
CA LYS A 67 -12.96 -5.13 8.32
C LYS A 67 -11.98 -4.67 7.26
N ALA A 68 -10.98 -5.48 6.96
CA ALA A 68 -9.98 -5.12 5.95
C ALA A 68 -9.45 -6.34 5.20
N VAL A 69 -9.20 -6.15 3.91
CA VAL A 69 -8.58 -7.13 3.01
C VAL A 69 -7.39 -6.48 2.33
N LYS A 70 -6.29 -7.19 2.34
CA LYS A 70 -5.14 -6.91 1.49
C LYS A 70 -5.09 -7.90 0.35
N VAL A 71 -4.81 -7.45 -0.86
CA VAL A 71 -4.72 -8.27 -2.06
C VAL A 71 -3.34 -8.12 -2.68
N GLY A 72 -2.63 -9.22 -2.89
CA GLY A 72 -1.40 -9.24 -3.67
C GLY A 72 -1.71 -9.16 -5.17
N ILE A 73 -1.64 -7.96 -5.74
CA ILE A 73 -1.87 -7.70 -7.17
C ILE A 73 -0.58 -7.91 -7.96
N GLU A 74 0.51 -7.42 -7.43
CA GLU A 74 1.89 -7.39 -7.92
C GLU A 74 2.07 -6.47 -9.14
N SER A 75 1.32 -6.66 -10.24
CA SER A 75 1.43 -5.82 -11.44
C SER A 75 0.08 -5.57 -12.10
N GLY A 76 -0.08 -4.41 -12.70
CA GLY A 76 -1.20 -4.07 -13.57
C GLY A 76 -0.96 -4.41 -15.05
N ASN A 77 0.11 -5.15 -15.37
CA ASN A 77 0.44 -5.61 -16.71
C ASN A 77 0.30 -7.13 -16.79
N ASP A 78 -0.57 -7.65 -17.67
CA ASP A 78 -0.84 -9.09 -17.78
C ASP A 78 0.38 -9.89 -18.26
N ALA A 79 1.26 -9.31 -19.07
CA ALA A 79 2.50 -9.99 -19.49
C ALA A 79 3.47 -10.11 -18.31
N MET A 80 3.58 -9.07 -17.48
CA MET A 80 4.37 -9.12 -16.25
C MET A 80 3.79 -10.13 -15.26
N LEU A 81 2.48 -10.15 -15.03
CA LEU A 81 1.84 -11.16 -14.17
C LEU A 81 2.17 -12.59 -14.60
N LYS A 82 2.14 -12.85 -15.92
CA LYS A 82 2.56 -14.14 -16.48
C LYS A 82 4.05 -14.43 -16.25
N LYS A 83 4.92 -13.43 -16.45
CA LYS A 83 6.38 -13.56 -16.26
C LYS A 83 6.74 -13.91 -14.82
N ILE A 84 6.05 -13.32 -13.84
CA ILE A 84 6.26 -13.60 -12.41
C ILE A 84 5.43 -14.80 -11.91
N LYS A 85 4.77 -15.51 -12.80
CA LYS A 85 3.96 -16.71 -12.49
C LYS A 85 2.80 -16.43 -11.52
N LYS A 86 2.24 -15.21 -11.50
CA LYS A 86 1.08 -14.88 -10.66
C LYS A 86 -0.20 -15.44 -11.28
N PRO A 87 -1.00 -16.28 -10.58
CA PRO A 87 -2.18 -16.97 -11.13
C PRO A 87 -3.42 -16.07 -11.19
N THR A 88 -3.28 -14.84 -11.72
CA THR A 88 -4.37 -13.88 -11.85
C THR A 88 -4.29 -13.12 -13.18
N SER A 89 -5.22 -12.20 -13.42
CA SER A 89 -5.23 -11.29 -14.56
C SER A 89 -5.95 -10.00 -14.19
N LYS A 90 -5.69 -8.91 -14.91
CA LYS A 90 -6.41 -7.64 -14.75
C LYS A 90 -7.93 -7.83 -14.77
N ARG A 91 -8.45 -8.67 -15.68
CA ARG A 91 -9.89 -8.94 -15.76
C ARG A 91 -10.44 -9.53 -14.46
N LYS A 92 -9.77 -10.54 -13.88
CA LYS A 92 -10.20 -11.15 -12.61
C LYS A 92 -10.16 -10.13 -11.45
N LEU A 93 -9.13 -9.30 -11.39
CA LEU A 93 -8.99 -8.24 -10.39
C LEU A 93 -10.07 -7.16 -10.53
N MET A 94 -10.43 -6.78 -11.76
CA MET A 94 -11.55 -5.85 -12.01
C MET A 94 -12.90 -6.44 -11.59
N MET A 95 -13.12 -7.73 -11.81
CA MET A 95 -14.34 -8.42 -11.33
C MET A 95 -14.41 -8.41 -9.80
N ALA A 96 -13.29 -8.69 -9.11
CA ALA A 96 -13.22 -8.61 -7.66
C ALA A 96 -13.45 -7.17 -7.17
N SER A 97 -12.86 -6.16 -7.84
CA SER A 97 -13.08 -4.75 -7.52
C SER A 97 -14.56 -4.36 -7.62
N ALA A 98 -15.25 -4.79 -8.66
CA ALA A 98 -16.69 -4.54 -8.80
C ALA A 98 -17.51 -5.15 -7.65
N LEU A 99 -17.09 -6.34 -7.18
CA LEU A 99 -17.71 -6.98 -6.01
C LEU A 99 -17.38 -6.20 -4.72
N PHE A 100 -16.14 -5.78 -4.51
CA PHE A 100 -15.71 -5.05 -3.31
C PHE A 100 -16.44 -3.73 -3.12
N LYS A 101 -16.78 -3.03 -4.21
CA LYS A 101 -17.56 -1.79 -4.18
C LYS A 101 -18.96 -1.95 -3.56
N LYS A 102 -19.49 -3.18 -3.48
CA LYS A 102 -20.75 -3.46 -2.78
C LYS A 102 -20.61 -3.43 -1.25
N TYR A 103 -19.38 -3.40 -0.73
CA TYR A 103 -19.07 -3.46 0.71
C TYR A 103 -18.26 -2.23 1.19
N PRO A 104 -18.82 -1.01 1.14
CA PRO A 104 -18.09 0.24 1.39
C PRO A 104 -17.55 0.39 2.80
N LYS A 105 -18.01 -0.44 3.76
CA LYS A 105 -17.51 -0.46 5.14
C LYS A 105 -16.22 -1.26 5.31
N VAL A 106 -15.89 -2.14 4.35
CA VAL A 106 -14.66 -2.92 4.37
C VAL A 106 -13.55 -2.09 3.75
N PHE A 107 -12.36 -2.15 4.32
CA PHE A 107 -11.16 -1.51 3.79
C PHE A 107 -10.46 -2.46 2.80
N PHE A 108 -10.32 -2.02 1.56
CA PHE A 108 -9.66 -2.79 0.50
C PHE A 108 -8.33 -2.16 0.13
N SER A 109 -7.27 -2.97 0.18
CA SER A 109 -5.94 -2.53 -0.22
C SER A 109 -5.28 -3.50 -1.20
N GLY A 110 -4.51 -2.96 -2.13
CA GLY A 110 -3.74 -3.71 -3.11
C GLY A 110 -2.25 -3.50 -2.94
N ASN A 111 -1.46 -4.58 -3.04
CA ASN A 111 -0.01 -4.49 -3.08
C ASN A 111 0.46 -4.64 -4.52
N PHE A 112 1.28 -3.67 -4.95
CA PHE A 112 1.94 -3.63 -6.25
C PHE A 112 3.45 -3.65 -6.05
N ILE A 113 4.16 -4.23 -6.99
CA ILE A 113 5.62 -4.26 -7.02
C ILE A 113 6.07 -3.63 -8.34
N VAL A 114 7.06 -2.76 -8.27
CA VAL A 114 7.73 -2.16 -9.43
C VAL A 114 9.21 -2.51 -9.41
N GLY A 115 9.84 -2.48 -10.58
CA GLY A 115 11.26 -2.80 -10.70
C GLY A 115 11.55 -4.30 -10.71
N PHE A 116 10.66 -5.11 -11.30
CA PHE A 116 10.99 -6.49 -11.67
C PHE A 116 12.15 -6.53 -12.67
N PRO A 117 12.87 -7.67 -12.81
CA PRO A 117 13.94 -7.79 -13.80
C PRO A 117 13.49 -7.40 -15.20
N ASN A 118 14.19 -6.41 -15.79
CA ASN A 118 13.90 -5.84 -17.11
C ASN A 118 12.49 -5.25 -17.26
N GLU A 119 11.85 -4.84 -16.16
CA GLU A 119 10.58 -4.12 -16.22
C GLU A 119 10.81 -2.70 -16.75
N THR A 120 10.09 -2.33 -17.78
CA THR A 120 10.15 -1.00 -18.36
C THR A 120 9.28 -0.02 -17.58
N PHE A 121 9.57 1.28 -17.70
CA PHE A 121 8.72 2.30 -17.10
C PHE A 121 7.28 2.23 -17.62
N GLY A 122 7.08 1.87 -18.89
CA GLY A 122 5.75 1.66 -19.45
C GLY A 122 4.94 0.58 -18.76
N GLU A 123 5.57 -0.55 -18.39
CA GLU A 123 4.92 -1.64 -17.63
C GLU A 123 4.61 -1.21 -16.19
N MET A 124 5.47 -0.38 -15.56
CA MET A 124 5.19 0.22 -14.25
C MET A 124 4.01 1.20 -14.32
N MET A 125 3.94 2.02 -15.39
CA MET A 125 2.81 2.91 -15.63
C MET A 125 1.50 2.15 -15.86
N ASP A 126 1.53 0.96 -16.47
CA ASP A 126 0.34 0.10 -16.55
C ASP A 126 -0.14 -0.32 -15.16
N SER A 127 0.78 -0.57 -14.22
CA SER A 127 0.45 -0.87 -12.82
C SER A 127 -0.12 0.35 -12.08
N TYR A 128 0.45 1.54 -12.31
CA TYR A 128 -0.04 2.78 -11.73
C TYR A 128 -1.46 3.13 -12.23
N GLU A 129 -1.71 3.09 -13.54
CA GLU A 129 -3.04 3.36 -14.09
C GLU A 129 -4.06 2.29 -13.67
N PHE A 130 -3.62 1.04 -13.56
CA PHE A 130 -4.48 -0.02 -13.07
C PHE A 130 -4.87 0.21 -11.60
N ALA A 131 -3.94 0.57 -10.73
CA ALA A 131 -4.22 0.89 -9.33
C ALA A 131 -5.26 2.00 -9.20
N LYS A 132 -5.14 3.07 -9.98
CA LYS A 132 -6.14 4.15 -10.03
C LYS A 132 -7.52 3.65 -10.46
N SER A 133 -7.57 2.76 -11.45
CA SER A 133 -8.84 2.25 -11.99
C SER A 133 -9.61 1.35 -11.02
N LEU A 134 -8.93 0.74 -10.04
CA LEU A 134 -9.57 -0.09 -9.02
C LEU A 134 -10.39 0.75 -8.04
N GLU A 135 -9.99 2.00 -7.78
CA GLU A 135 -10.61 2.90 -6.80
C GLU A 135 -10.70 2.27 -5.40
N TRP A 136 -9.67 1.50 -5.00
CA TRP A 136 -9.58 0.92 -3.66
C TRP A 136 -9.11 1.96 -2.64
N ASP A 137 -9.29 1.66 -1.37
CA ASP A 137 -8.92 2.58 -0.28
C ASP A 137 -7.44 2.86 -0.21
N TRP A 138 -6.62 1.88 -0.64
CA TRP A 138 -5.16 1.98 -0.61
C TRP A 138 -4.49 1.12 -1.68
N ALA A 139 -3.42 1.62 -2.28
CA ALA A 139 -2.56 0.88 -3.19
C ALA A 139 -1.09 1.06 -2.80
N SER A 140 -0.52 0.06 -2.14
CA SER A 140 0.90 0.09 -1.78
C SER A 140 1.77 -0.32 -2.95
N PHE A 141 2.69 0.55 -3.36
CA PHE A 141 3.77 0.19 -4.28
C PHE A 141 5.05 -0.13 -3.49
N TYR A 142 5.72 -1.16 -3.90
CA TYR A 142 7.01 -1.60 -3.34
C TYR A 142 8.02 -1.76 -4.46
N VAL A 143 9.30 -1.43 -4.18
CA VAL A 143 10.39 -1.77 -5.10
C VAL A 143 10.73 -3.25 -4.92
N CYS A 144 10.80 -3.97 -6.05
CA CYS A 144 11.12 -5.40 -6.06
C CYS A 144 12.45 -5.69 -5.35
N GLN A 145 12.42 -6.58 -4.37
CA GLN A 145 13.60 -7.01 -3.63
C GLN A 145 13.88 -8.48 -3.93
N PRO A 146 15.06 -8.82 -4.42
CA PRO A 146 15.44 -10.20 -4.68
C PRO A 146 15.64 -10.96 -3.36
N LEU A 147 14.87 -12.02 -3.14
CA LEU A 147 15.01 -12.87 -1.97
C LEU A 147 15.97 -14.02 -2.26
N VAL A 148 16.97 -14.20 -1.40
CA VAL A 148 17.95 -15.29 -1.51
C VAL A 148 17.26 -16.65 -1.62
N GLY A 149 17.68 -17.47 -2.55
CA GLY A 149 17.12 -18.80 -2.80
C GLY A 149 15.93 -18.83 -3.77
N THR A 150 15.49 -17.69 -4.28
CA THR A 150 14.45 -17.63 -5.31
C THR A 150 15.03 -17.58 -6.73
N GLU A 151 14.25 -17.99 -7.74
CA GLU A 151 14.59 -17.83 -9.15
C GLU A 151 14.84 -16.36 -9.49
N MET A 152 14.03 -15.46 -8.94
CA MET A 152 14.16 -14.02 -9.11
C MET A 152 15.52 -13.50 -8.64
N PHE A 153 16.04 -13.98 -7.51
CA PHE A 153 17.37 -13.63 -7.02
C PHE A 153 18.46 -14.00 -8.03
N SER A 154 18.34 -15.19 -8.64
CA SER A 154 19.31 -15.64 -9.65
C SER A 154 19.29 -14.73 -10.89
N ILE A 155 18.11 -14.33 -11.34
CA ILE A 155 17.95 -13.40 -12.48
C ILE A 155 18.60 -12.03 -12.17
N PHE A 156 18.32 -11.44 -11.01
CA PHE A 156 18.94 -10.17 -10.60
C PHE A 156 20.46 -10.26 -10.55
N ARG A 157 20.98 -11.37 -10.02
CA ARG A 157 22.44 -11.61 -9.97
C ARG A 157 23.06 -11.73 -11.35
N GLU A 158 22.40 -12.42 -12.28
CA GLU A 158 22.86 -12.55 -13.67
C GLU A 158 22.86 -11.21 -14.41
N LEU A 159 21.93 -10.31 -14.08
CA LEU A 159 21.85 -8.95 -14.60
C LEU A 159 22.88 -8.00 -13.96
N GLY A 160 23.60 -8.43 -12.91
CA GLY A 160 24.52 -7.56 -12.17
C GLY A 160 23.83 -6.44 -11.38
N ASP A 161 22.58 -6.67 -10.95
CA ASP A 161 21.79 -5.68 -10.24
C ASP A 161 22.26 -5.53 -8.78
N ASP A 162 22.53 -4.31 -8.34
CA ASP A 162 23.06 -3.98 -7.01
C ASP A 162 22.12 -4.41 -5.86
N ARG A 163 20.84 -4.69 -6.14
CA ARG A 163 19.87 -5.17 -5.15
C ARG A 163 20.18 -6.56 -4.59
N VAL A 164 21.05 -7.33 -5.25
CA VAL A 164 21.49 -8.64 -4.74
C VAL A 164 22.51 -8.56 -3.60
N ASP A 165 23.01 -7.36 -3.26
CA ASP A 165 23.89 -7.20 -2.11
C ASP A 165 23.19 -7.61 -0.81
N SER A 166 23.79 -8.56 -0.11
CA SER A 166 23.23 -9.18 1.10
C SER A 166 22.90 -8.19 2.23
N GLN A 167 23.64 -7.09 2.33
CA GLN A 167 23.38 -6.07 3.35
C GLN A 167 22.10 -5.27 3.04
N ARG A 168 21.84 -4.95 1.77
CA ARG A 168 20.62 -4.27 1.33
C ARG A 168 19.41 -5.20 1.41
N THR A 169 19.56 -6.45 1.01
CA THR A 169 18.50 -7.47 1.07
C THR A 169 18.08 -7.76 2.51
N GLN A 170 18.99 -7.84 3.46
CA GLN A 170 18.68 -8.04 4.87
C GLN A 170 17.98 -6.83 5.51
N LYS A 171 18.31 -5.60 5.10
CA LYS A 171 17.62 -4.39 5.56
C LYS A 171 16.18 -4.34 5.07
N ALA A 172 15.92 -4.79 3.84
CA ALA A 172 14.56 -4.85 3.25
C ALA A 172 13.66 -5.91 3.90
N LEU A 173 14.23 -7.03 4.36
CA LEU A 173 13.53 -8.14 5.00
C LEU A 173 13.13 -7.86 6.47
N ASN A 174 13.55 -6.74 7.05
CA ASN A 174 13.31 -6.42 8.47
C ASN A 174 12.50 -5.12 8.64
N PRO A 175 11.21 -5.11 8.26
CA PRO A 175 10.36 -3.91 8.40
C PRO A 175 10.18 -3.46 9.85
N GLY A 176 10.42 -4.35 10.85
CA GLY A 176 10.41 -4.00 12.28
C GLY A 176 11.60 -3.14 12.74
N ARG A 177 12.63 -2.93 11.91
CA ARG A 177 13.75 -2.01 12.17
C ARG A 177 13.57 -0.61 11.56
N LEU A 178 12.36 -0.22 11.25
CA LEU A 178 12.02 1.11 10.75
C LEU A 178 12.28 2.27 11.75
N LYS A 179 12.92 2.00 12.89
CA LYS A 179 13.69 3.02 13.62
C LYS A 179 14.75 3.71 12.73
N GLN A 180 15.05 3.13 11.58
CA GLN A 180 16.05 3.58 10.61
C GLN A 180 15.45 4.41 9.45
N ARG A 181 14.18 4.82 9.47
CA ARG A 181 13.71 5.82 8.49
C ARG A 181 14.40 7.17 8.64
N GLY A 182 14.89 7.52 9.84
CA GLY A 182 15.82 8.64 10.02
C GLY A 182 17.13 8.46 9.25
N GLU A 183 17.67 7.23 9.21
CA GLU A 183 18.87 6.92 8.42
C GLU A 183 18.58 6.80 6.92
N PHE A 184 17.38 6.33 6.54
CA PHE A 184 16.92 6.32 5.15
C PHE A 184 16.77 7.75 4.63
N ASN A 185 16.17 8.64 5.41
CA ASN A 185 16.07 10.06 5.10
C ASN A 185 17.45 10.73 5.07
N ALA A 186 18.38 10.37 5.97
CA ALA A 186 19.75 10.91 5.97
C ALA A 186 20.57 10.48 4.73
N GLN A 187 20.31 9.30 4.16
CA GLN A 187 20.94 8.89 2.90
C GLN A 187 20.43 9.71 1.69
N PHE A 188 19.18 10.20 1.74
CA PHE A 188 18.63 11.09 0.71
C PHE A 188 19.03 12.56 0.93
N ASP A 189 19.26 12.99 2.18
CA ASP A 189 19.77 14.35 2.48
C ASP A 189 21.20 14.60 1.94
N THR A 190 21.95 13.53 1.60
CA THR A 190 23.31 13.61 1.03
C THR A 190 23.37 13.39 -0.48
N ALA A 191 22.24 13.20 -1.16
CA ALA A 191 22.23 13.13 -2.61
C ALA A 191 22.57 14.52 -3.17
N GLU A 192 23.83 14.70 -3.54
CA GLU A 192 24.25 15.81 -4.40
C GLU A 192 23.34 15.83 -5.64
N ASP A 193 23.05 17.03 -6.12
CA ASP A 193 22.23 17.28 -7.32
C ASP A 193 22.95 16.73 -8.58
N ASN A 194 22.89 15.43 -8.74
CA ASN A 194 23.57 14.70 -9.84
C ASN A 194 22.71 14.65 -11.12
N GLY A 195 21.75 15.57 -11.29
CA GLY A 195 20.85 15.58 -12.45
C GLY A 195 19.85 14.42 -12.44
N LEU A 196 19.57 13.84 -11.26
CA LEU A 196 18.54 12.84 -11.07
C LEU A 196 17.17 13.47 -11.32
N LEU A 197 16.33 12.73 -12.01
CA LEU A 197 14.92 13.10 -12.15
C LEU A 197 14.30 13.20 -10.76
N THR A 198 13.74 14.35 -10.45
CA THR A 198 13.10 14.62 -9.17
C THR A 198 11.59 14.63 -9.31
N GLY A 199 10.91 14.08 -8.33
CA GLY A 199 9.48 14.23 -8.18
C GLY A 199 8.65 13.89 -9.41
N LYS A 200 7.89 14.85 -9.92
CA LYS A 200 6.97 14.66 -11.07
C LYS A 200 7.67 14.37 -12.40
N ASP A 201 8.97 14.63 -12.51
CA ASP A 201 9.74 14.38 -13.73
C ASP A 201 9.80 12.91 -14.10
N ILE A 202 9.54 12.00 -13.15
CA ILE A 202 9.42 10.57 -13.46
C ILE A 202 8.42 10.29 -14.56
N PHE A 203 7.33 11.07 -14.67
CA PHE A 203 6.32 10.86 -15.70
C PHE A 203 6.81 11.22 -17.11
N ASN A 204 7.97 11.86 -17.24
CA ASN A 204 8.63 12.17 -18.51
C ASN A 204 9.60 11.08 -18.97
N LEU A 205 9.81 10.02 -18.15
CA LEU A 205 10.64 8.88 -18.56
C LEU A 205 10.09 8.21 -19.82
N PRO A 206 10.96 7.83 -20.79
CA PRO A 206 10.55 7.04 -21.93
C PRO A 206 9.92 5.70 -21.46
N ARG A 207 8.80 5.32 -22.10
CA ARG A 207 8.07 4.12 -21.70
C ARG A 207 8.85 2.82 -21.86
N ASP A 208 9.81 2.77 -22.78
CA ASP A 208 10.70 1.61 -23.04
C ASP A 208 11.97 1.60 -22.18
N GLN A 209 12.19 2.66 -21.39
CA GLN A 209 13.33 2.74 -20.49
C GLN A 209 13.17 1.76 -19.31
N ILE A 210 14.26 1.08 -18.95
CA ILE A 210 14.40 0.37 -17.68
C ILE A 210 14.96 1.37 -16.66
N PRO A 211 14.20 1.74 -15.61
CA PRO A 211 14.65 2.74 -14.65
C PRO A 211 15.84 2.28 -13.80
N SER A 212 16.72 3.21 -13.45
CA SER A 212 17.79 2.97 -12.46
C SER A 212 17.18 2.76 -11.05
N LEU A 213 18.01 2.33 -10.09
CA LEU A 213 17.54 2.13 -8.71
C LEU A 213 17.09 3.46 -8.07
N GLU A 214 17.79 4.56 -8.37
CA GLU A 214 17.41 5.91 -7.93
C GLU A 214 16.07 6.31 -8.52
N GLN A 215 15.88 6.12 -9.82
CA GLN A 215 14.60 6.38 -10.50
C GLN A 215 13.48 5.50 -9.94
N LEU A 216 13.74 4.23 -9.59
CA LEU A 216 12.77 3.34 -8.95
C LEU A 216 12.32 3.86 -7.58
N ASN A 217 13.23 4.47 -6.80
CA ASN A 217 12.87 5.08 -5.52
C ASN A 217 11.95 6.30 -5.71
N GLU A 218 12.22 7.13 -6.73
CA GLU A 218 11.35 8.26 -7.07
C GLU A 218 9.98 7.79 -7.60
N ILE A 219 9.96 6.76 -8.45
CA ILE A 219 8.72 6.13 -8.95
C ILE A 219 7.91 5.60 -7.76
N TRP A 220 8.56 4.87 -6.84
CA TRP A 220 7.92 4.35 -5.64
C TRP A 220 7.29 5.46 -4.79
N PHE A 221 8.05 6.53 -4.51
CA PHE A 221 7.56 7.66 -3.72
C PHE A 221 6.35 8.32 -4.41
N THR A 222 6.50 8.67 -5.69
CA THR A 222 5.49 9.43 -6.44
C THR A 222 4.21 8.62 -6.63
N PHE A 223 4.29 7.33 -6.98
CA PHE A 223 3.10 6.48 -7.13
C PHE A 223 2.33 6.35 -5.82
N ASN A 224 3.04 6.12 -4.71
CA ASN A 224 2.41 6.05 -3.39
C ASN A 224 1.79 7.38 -2.96
N LEU A 225 2.48 8.50 -3.17
CA LEU A 225 1.98 9.83 -2.85
C LEU A 225 0.71 10.14 -3.66
N ASP A 226 0.80 10.00 -4.98
CA ASP A 226 -0.28 10.40 -5.87
C ASP A 226 -1.57 9.60 -5.63
N ILE A 227 -1.47 8.27 -5.56
CA ILE A 227 -2.65 7.41 -5.45
C ILE A 227 -3.23 7.42 -4.04
N ASN A 228 -2.36 7.32 -3.03
CA ASN A 228 -2.83 7.10 -1.67
C ASN A 228 -3.20 8.40 -0.92
N PHE A 229 -2.65 9.53 -1.34
CA PHE A 229 -2.88 10.80 -0.67
C PHE A 229 -3.56 11.81 -1.59
N LEU A 230 -2.96 12.13 -2.74
CA LEU A 230 -3.46 13.21 -3.59
C LEU A 230 -4.77 12.84 -4.32
N LYS A 231 -4.85 11.60 -4.82
CA LYS A 231 -5.99 11.08 -5.60
C LYS A 231 -6.75 9.95 -4.88
N ASN A 232 -6.65 9.88 -3.56
CA ASN A 232 -7.36 8.84 -2.82
C ASN A 232 -8.88 8.98 -3.01
N PRO A 233 -9.59 7.91 -3.41
CA PRO A 233 -11.02 7.97 -3.70
C PRO A 233 -11.86 8.34 -2.47
N ASN A 234 -11.35 8.14 -1.26
CA ASN A 234 -12.06 8.48 -0.04
C ASN A 234 -12.17 10.00 0.23
N PHE A 235 -11.38 10.83 -0.46
CA PHE A 235 -11.55 12.28 -0.46
C PHE A 235 -12.60 12.76 -1.48
N GLY A 236 -13.12 11.85 -2.32
CA GLY A 236 -14.16 12.17 -3.29
C GLY A 236 -15.57 12.12 -2.71
N PRO A 237 -16.60 12.50 -3.52
CA PRO A 237 -17.99 12.62 -3.06
C PRO A 237 -18.64 11.33 -2.54
N LYS A 238 -18.11 10.18 -2.95
CA LYS A 238 -18.58 8.84 -2.53
C LYS A 238 -17.63 8.19 -1.52
N GLY A 239 -16.62 8.92 -1.06
CA GLY A 239 -15.58 8.42 -0.18
C GLY A 239 -16.04 8.25 1.27
N ASN A 240 -15.22 7.57 2.04
CA ASN A 240 -15.45 7.37 3.47
C ASN A 240 -14.26 7.94 4.25
N LEU A 241 -14.43 9.20 4.66
CA LEU A 241 -13.39 9.96 5.37
C LEU A 241 -12.99 9.32 6.71
N GLU A 242 -13.95 8.79 7.47
CA GLU A 242 -13.64 8.12 8.74
C GLU A 242 -12.81 6.86 8.53
N LYS A 243 -13.13 6.07 7.50
CA LYS A 243 -12.40 4.84 7.16
C LYS A 243 -10.95 5.13 6.82
N ILE A 244 -10.72 6.13 5.95
CA ILE A 244 -9.35 6.47 5.52
C ILE A 244 -8.57 7.19 6.63
N ALA A 245 -9.20 8.05 7.43
CA ALA A 245 -8.54 8.70 8.56
C ALA A 245 -8.05 7.69 9.59
N ARG A 246 -8.86 6.70 9.96
CA ARG A 246 -8.44 5.60 10.86
C ARG A 246 -7.26 4.81 10.29
N TRP A 247 -7.23 4.60 8.99
CA TRP A 247 -6.10 3.95 8.34
C TRP A 247 -4.84 4.82 8.43
N PHE A 248 -4.94 6.09 8.11
CA PHE A 248 -3.83 7.03 8.25
C PHE A 248 -3.31 7.11 9.67
N GLU A 249 -4.18 7.16 10.68
CA GLU A 249 -3.78 7.16 12.10
C GLU A 249 -3.01 5.90 12.47
N SER A 250 -3.47 4.73 12.01
CA SER A 250 -2.81 3.47 12.31
C SER A 250 -1.39 3.40 11.72
N ILE A 251 -1.19 3.97 10.53
CA ILE A 251 0.14 4.05 9.92
C ILE A 251 0.97 5.14 10.60
N TYR A 252 0.38 6.32 10.86
CA TYR A 252 1.07 7.44 11.49
C TYR A 252 1.60 7.09 12.87
N ALA A 253 0.88 6.27 13.64
CA ALA A 253 1.36 5.77 14.93
C ALA A 253 2.70 5.01 14.82
N GLY A 254 2.95 4.34 13.70
CA GLY A 254 4.23 3.69 13.41
C GLY A 254 5.27 4.61 12.74
N TYR A 255 4.81 5.69 12.11
CA TYR A 255 5.64 6.61 11.30
C TYR A 255 5.29 8.08 11.56
N PRO A 256 5.49 8.60 12.78
CA PRO A 256 5.03 9.93 13.18
C PRO A 256 5.84 11.11 12.57
N PHE A 257 6.81 10.81 11.73
CA PHE A 257 7.66 11.75 10.99
C PHE A 257 7.37 11.79 9.49
N ASP A 258 6.25 11.21 9.05
CA ASP A 258 5.80 11.27 7.66
C ASP A 258 4.91 12.51 7.45
N ALA A 259 5.45 13.51 6.73
CA ALA A 259 4.73 14.77 6.48
C ALA A 259 3.50 14.56 5.58
N SER A 260 3.57 13.66 4.58
CA SER A 260 2.41 13.36 3.72
C SER A 260 1.25 12.78 4.53
N MET A 261 1.56 11.93 5.51
CA MET A 261 0.57 11.34 6.39
C MET A 261 -0.06 12.38 7.33
N ALA A 262 0.78 13.26 7.92
CA ALA A 262 0.30 14.34 8.78
C ALA A 262 -0.60 15.31 7.99
N ALA A 263 -0.21 15.67 6.76
CA ALA A 263 -1.01 16.52 5.87
C ALA A 263 -2.36 15.86 5.52
N ALA A 264 -2.36 14.58 5.17
CA ALA A 264 -3.57 13.83 4.83
C ALA A 264 -4.53 13.70 6.04
N LEU A 265 -4.00 13.51 7.24
CA LEU A 265 -4.79 13.52 8.46
C LEU A 265 -5.38 14.89 8.75
N SER A 266 -4.61 15.98 8.62
CA SER A 266 -5.11 17.36 8.74
C SER A 266 -6.31 17.59 7.83
N LYS A 267 -6.15 17.25 6.53
CA LYS A 267 -7.22 17.33 5.53
C LYS A 267 -8.44 16.48 5.90
N SER A 268 -8.22 15.22 6.28
CA SER A 268 -9.30 14.29 6.62
C SER A 268 -10.16 14.84 7.75
N TYR A 269 -9.54 15.29 8.83
CA TYR A 269 -10.23 15.87 9.99
C TYR A 269 -10.95 17.17 9.65
N LYS A 270 -10.35 18.02 8.82
CA LYS A 270 -11.01 19.25 8.37
C LYS A 270 -12.25 18.95 7.54
N MET A 271 -12.16 18.01 6.60
CA MET A 271 -13.31 17.58 5.77
C MET A 271 -14.43 16.96 6.61
N MET A 272 -14.12 16.31 7.75
CA MET A 272 -15.10 15.80 8.72
C MET A 272 -15.65 16.88 9.66
N GLY A 273 -15.20 18.14 9.56
CA GLY A 273 -15.59 19.22 10.48
C GLY A 273 -14.96 19.11 11.88
N GLN A 274 -13.97 18.27 12.08
CA GLN A 274 -13.28 18.01 13.35
C GLN A 274 -12.06 18.92 13.49
N ARG A 275 -12.31 20.17 13.86
CA ARG A 275 -11.32 21.25 13.88
C ARG A 275 -10.09 20.95 14.75
N GLU A 276 -10.27 20.38 15.94
CA GLU A 276 -9.16 20.09 16.86
C GLU A 276 -8.18 19.07 16.26
N GLY A 277 -8.71 18.00 15.67
CA GLY A 277 -7.89 17.00 14.98
C GLY A 277 -7.13 17.59 13.80
N SER A 278 -7.80 18.44 12.98
CA SER A 278 -7.15 19.11 11.86
C SER A 278 -5.99 19.99 12.33
N ILE A 279 -6.19 20.82 13.35
CA ILE A 279 -5.13 21.68 13.91
C ILE A 279 -3.99 20.83 14.49
N HIS A 280 -4.31 19.76 15.21
CA HIS A 280 -3.30 18.87 15.77
C HIS A 280 -2.35 18.34 14.69
N TYR A 281 -2.89 17.75 13.63
CA TYR A 281 -2.06 17.18 12.56
C TYR A 281 -1.38 18.23 11.67
N LYS A 282 -1.98 19.41 11.52
CA LYS A 282 -1.29 20.54 10.87
C LYS A 282 -0.04 20.98 11.66
N ASN A 283 -0.16 21.09 12.97
CA ASN A 283 1.00 21.42 13.83
C ASN A 283 2.09 20.34 13.72
N ARG A 284 1.70 19.05 13.71
CA ARG A 284 2.64 17.95 13.51
C ARG A 284 3.34 18.01 12.14
N PHE A 285 2.60 18.36 11.09
CA PHE A 285 3.18 18.59 9.77
C PHE A 285 4.23 19.71 9.80
N ASP A 286 3.92 20.85 10.42
CA ASP A 286 4.84 21.97 10.52
C ASP A 286 6.11 21.63 11.34
N GLU A 287 5.95 20.87 12.43
CA GLU A 287 7.09 20.36 13.21
C GLU A 287 7.99 19.45 12.35
N ILE A 288 7.42 18.51 11.59
CA ILE A 288 8.19 17.62 10.70
C ILE A 288 8.96 18.45 9.65
N LEU A 289 8.34 19.45 9.04
CA LEU A 289 9.02 20.32 8.08
C LEU A 289 10.17 21.10 8.72
N ASN A 290 10.00 21.59 9.94
CA ASN A 290 11.06 22.33 10.65
C ASN A 290 12.28 21.46 10.98
N GLU A 291 12.07 20.15 11.17
CA GLU A 291 13.10 19.20 11.60
C GLU A 291 13.74 18.42 10.44
N SER A 292 13.13 18.41 9.23
CA SER A 292 13.56 17.54 8.14
C SER A 292 13.81 18.30 6.83
N GLY A 293 15.07 18.43 6.43
CA GLY A 293 15.46 18.92 5.10
C GLY A 293 14.88 18.08 3.96
N TYR A 294 14.78 16.76 4.16
CA TYR A 294 14.12 15.87 3.20
C TYR A 294 12.68 16.31 2.91
N TRP A 295 11.86 16.52 3.96
CA TRP A 295 10.47 16.91 3.75
C TRP A 295 10.33 18.34 3.22
N GLN A 296 11.25 19.26 3.58
CA GLN A 296 11.30 20.60 2.98
C GLN A 296 11.52 20.53 1.47
N ASN A 297 12.40 19.64 1.00
CA ASN A 297 12.64 19.44 -0.42
C ASN A 297 11.44 18.76 -1.10
N ARG A 298 10.88 17.71 -0.49
CA ARG A 298 9.68 17.01 -1.04
C ARG A 298 8.48 17.95 -1.21
N VAL A 299 8.25 18.86 -0.29
CA VAL A 299 7.16 19.85 -0.39
C VAL A 299 7.42 20.87 -1.50
N LYS A 300 8.68 21.20 -1.81
CA LYS A 300 9.01 22.04 -2.98
C LYS A 300 8.74 21.31 -4.30
N GLU A 301 9.05 20.02 -4.37
CA GLU A 301 8.79 19.19 -5.55
C GLU A 301 7.30 18.86 -5.73
N PHE A 302 6.59 18.67 -4.63
CA PHE A 302 5.18 18.32 -4.56
C PHE A 302 4.42 19.33 -3.68
N PRO A 303 4.14 20.54 -4.17
CA PRO A 303 3.45 21.59 -3.41
C PRO A 303 2.05 21.15 -2.97
N GLU A 304 1.45 20.14 -3.62
CA GLU A 304 0.17 19.57 -3.24
C GLU A 304 0.18 18.95 -1.82
N ILE A 305 1.35 18.57 -1.29
CA ILE A 305 1.48 18.11 0.10
C ILE A 305 1.18 19.27 1.06
N LEU A 306 1.70 20.47 0.75
CA LEU A 306 1.42 21.67 1.53
C LEU A 306 -0.06 22.08 1.39
N GLU A 307 -0.58 22.10 0.18
CA GLU A 307 -2.00 22.39 -0.08
C GLU A 307 -2.91 21.43 0.70
N MET A 308 -2.55 20.16 0.78
CA MET A 308 -3.28 19.15 1.55
C MET A 308 -3.25 19.43 3.06
N ALA A 309 -2.13 19.92 3.60
CA ALA A 309 -2.00 20.28 5.02
C ALA A 309 -2.76 21.57 5.38
N GLU A 310 -2.92 22.47 4.41
CA GLU A 310 -3.57 23.78 4.58
C GLU A 310 -5.06 23.75 4.20
N TYR A 311 -5.51 22.67 3.58
CA TYR A 311 -6.92 22.46 3.12
C TYR A 311 -7.92 22.81 4.23
#